data_8eb97563e06b8db75b1e27b8ed88e78e
#
_entry.id   8eb97563e06b8db75b1e27b8ed88e78e
#
_cell.length_a   1.000
_cell.length_b   1.000
_cell.length_c   1.000
_cell.angle_alpha   90.00
_cell.angle_beta   90.00
_cell.angle_gamma   90.00
#
_symmetry.space_group_name_H-M   'P 1'
#
loop_
_entity.id
_entity.type
_entity.pdbx_description
1 polymer ?
#
loop_
_entity_poly.entity_id
_entity_poly.type
_entity_poly.pdbx_seq_one_letter_code
_entity_poly.pdbx_strand_id
1 'polypeptide(L)'
;MNYQQAMTGLSICDLSDACDALGIEPAHSGQIKAVYPGCPAICGPVFTCKMSPKGKKEIVIGTIEPIIEAVPGSIFFIDAGANMTHNTIGSLVTAVAVQARMGGAIVNGCVRDVQGTAEANFPTYSRGTVVQSVRGRVGIETINKPVLLDGKKVNPGDIAAADINGVIVFPAARAVEIFRAAHRAVALEKKLIQQITHGADLIAAHKAMKYDESMKDQLSDESITG
;
A
#
# COMPACT_ATOMS: atom_id res chain seq x y z
N MET A 1 -2.87 16.03 3.36
CA MET A 1 -4.02 15.15 3.06
C MET A 1 -4.04 14.01 4.07
N ASN A 2 -5.20 13.59 4.57
CA ASN A 2 -5.31 12.36 5.33
C ASN A 2 -5.57 11.20 4.36
N TYR A 3 -4.53 10.45 4.02
CA TYR A 3 -4.59 9.38 3.01
C TYR A 3 -5.48 8.22 3.43
N GLN A 4 -5.46 7.85 4.73
CA GLN A 4 -6.33 6.80 5.25
C GLN A 4 -7.82 7.19 5.11
N GLN A 5 -8.16 8.43 5.32
CA GLN A 5 -9.51 8.95 5.10
C GLN A 5 -9.86 9.00 3.59
N ALA A 6 -8.90 9.39 2.74
CA ALA A 6 -9.10 9.43 1.30
C ALA A 6 -9.36 8.03 0.71
N MET A 7 -8.82 6.98 1.33
CA MET A 7 -9.03 5.58 0.95
C MET A 7 -10.41 5.03 1.35
N THR A 8 -11.19 5.75 2.17
CA THR A 8 -12.49 5.26 2.66
C THR A 8 -13.44 4.96 1.51
N GLY A 9 -13.93 3.72 1.45
CA GLY A 9 -14.87 3.27 0.42
C GLY A 9 -14.22 2.91 -0.93
N LEU A 10 -12.89 2.91 -0.99
CA LEU A 10 -12.09 2.45 -2.13
C LEU A 10 -11.36 1.14 -1.77
N SER A 11 -11.07 0.35 -2.80
CA SER A 11 -10.10 -0.75 -2.79
C SER A 11 -8.81 -0.32 -3.50
N ILE A 12 -7.74 -1.11 -3.37
CA ILE A 12 -6.52 -0.87 -4.17
C ILE A 12 -6.76 -1.12 -5.67
N CYS A 13 -7.77 -1.92 -6.04
CA CYS A 13 -8.14 -2.12 -7.44
C CYS A 13 -8.70 -0.82 -8.03
N ASP A 14 -9.55 -0.10 -7.30
CA ASP A 14 -10.07 1.21 -7.73
C ASP A 14 -8.94 2.23 -7.94
N LEU A 15 -7.89 2.18 -7.08
CA LEU A 15 -6.71 3.02 -7.24
C LEU A 15 -5.87 2.61 -8.46
N SER A 16 -5.80 1.30 -8.74
CA SER A 16 -5.10 0.79 -9.92
C SER A 16 -5.79 1.26 -11.21
N ASP A 17 -7.10 1.11 -11.28
CA ASP A 17 -7.90 1.56 -12.43
C ASP A 17 -7.78 3.07 -12.64
N ALA A 18 -7.77 3.84 -11.55
CA ALA A 18 -7.54 5.27 -11.61
C ALA A 18 -6.13 5.63 -12.11
N CYS A 19 -5.10 4.86 -11.71
CA CYS A 19 -3.74 5.04 -12.22
C CYS A 19 -3.69 4.77 -13.73
N ASP A 20 -4.29 3.67 -14.19
CA ASP A 20 -4.34 3.31 -15.61
C ASP A 20 -5.03 4.41 -16.44
N ALA A 21 -6.17 4.90 -15.95
CA ALA A 21 -6.93 5.97 -16.59
C ALA A 21 -6.12 7.29 -16.68
N LEU A 22 -5.25 7.55 -15.70
CA LEU A 22 -4.35 8.74 -15.66
C LEU A 22 -3.00 8.53 -16.36
N GLY A 23 -2.76 7.35 -16.96
CA GLY A 23 -1.49 7.03 -17.59
C GLY A 23 -0.32 6.94 -16.57
N ILE A 24 -0.62 6.56 -15.33
CA ILE A 24 0.36 6.39 -14.26
C ILE A 24 0.67 4.91 -14.13
N GLU A 25 1.95 4.53 -14.12
CA GLU A 25 2.38 3.17 -13.81
C GLU A 25 2.74 3.03 -12.32
N PRO A 26 1.85 2.52 -11.46
CA PRO A 26 2.17 2.30 -10.05
C PRO A 26 3.09 1.09 -9.88
N ALA A 27 3.81 1.02 -8.76
CA ALA A 27 4.35 -0.23 -8.28
C ALA A 27 3.23 -1.01 -7.56
N HIS A 28 3.08 -2.31 -7.84
CA HIS A 28 2.05 -3.12 -7.19
C HIS A 28 2.52 -4.56 -6.99
N SER A 29 1.90 -5.26 -6.04
CA SER A 29 2.13 -6.68 -5.82
C SER A 29 0.89 -7.37 -5.28
N GLY A 30 0.40 -8.35 -6.02
CA GLY A 30 -0.63 -9.28 -5.54
C GLY A 30 -0.07 -10.40 -4.68
N GLN A 31 1.25 -10.50 -4.53
CA GLN A 31 1.93 -11.51 -3.72
C GLN A 31 2.08 -11.09 -2.24
N ILE A 32 1.95 -9.81 -1.94
CA ILE A 32 2.00 -9.27 -0.58
C ILE A 32 0.57 -9.22 -0.04
N LYS A 33 0.31 -9.94 1.04
CA LYS A 33 -1.02 -10.12 1.62
C LYS A 33 -1.04 -9.76 3.10
N ALA A 34 -2.23 -9.48 3.61
CA ALA A 34 -2.46 -9.34 5.04
C ALA A 34 -1.95 -10.56 5.82
N VAL A 35 -1.23 -10.33 6.91
CA VAL A 35 -0.60 -11.43 7.67
C VAL A 35 -1.53 -12.09 8.67
N TYR A 36 -2.69 -11.48 8.98
CA TYR A 36 -3.69 -12.05 9.87
C TYR A 36 -5.12 -11.72 9.39
N PRO A 37 -6.11 -12.56 9.73
CA PRO A 37 -7.50 -12.30 9.40
C PRO A 37 -8.02 -11.00 10.02
N GLY A 38 -8.76 -10.21 9.26
CA GLY A 38 -9.29 -8.93 9.73
C GLY A 38 -8.25 -7.80 9.79
N CYS A 39 -7.05 -8.00 9.25
CA CYS A 39 -6.05 -6.95 9.12
C CYS A 39 -6.64 -5.74 8.40
N PRO A 40 -6.63 -4.53 9.01
CA PRO A 40 -7.21 -3.34 8.40
C PRO A 40 -6.48 -2.93 7.12
N ALA A 41 -7.24 -2.40 6.14
CA ALA A 41 -6.64 -1.71 5.00
C ALA A 41 -5.88 -0.47 5.46
N ILE A 42 -4.78 -0.18 4.79
CA ILE A 42 -3.89 0.95 5.11
C ILE A 42 -3.64 1.83 3.90
N CYS A 43 -3.43 3.12 4.16
CA CYS A 43 -2.98 4.06 3.15
C CYS A 43 -2.18 5.21 3.79
N GLY A 44 -1.00 5.48 3.26
CA GLY A 44 -0.14 6.55 3.78
C GLY A 44 1.19 6.70 3.05
N PRO A 45 1.97 7.73 3.38
CA PRO A 45 3.30 7.92 2.81
C PRO A 45 4.26 6.84 3.27
N VAL A 46 5.10 6.34 2.36
CA VAL A 46 6.06 5.30 2.71
C VAL A 46 7.31 5.85 3.39
N PHE A 47 7.73 5.16 4.44
CA PHE A 47 9.05 5.26 5.04
C PHE A 47 9.81 3.98 4.69
N THR A 48 10.85 4.08 3.89
CA THR A 48 11.50 2.93 3.26
C THR A 48 12.71 2.40 4.02
N CYS A 49 12.85 1.07 4.04
CA CYS A 49 14.02 0.37 4.57
C CYS A 49 14.42 -0.74 3.60
N LYS A 50 15.69 -0.79 3.22
CA LYS A 50 16.24 -1.91 2.45
C LYS A 50 17.07 -2.81 3.35
N MET A 51 16.78 -4.11 3.33
CA MET A 51 17.51 -5.14 4.06
C MET A 51 18.15 -6.12 3.07
N SER A 52 19.43 -6.43 3.28
CA SER A 52 20.14 -7.40 2.44
C SER A 52 21.32 -8.04 3.18
N PRO A 53 21.89 -9.14 2.65
CA PRO A 53 23.13 -9.72 3.18
C PRO A 53 24.33 -8.76 3.16
N LYS A 54 24.26 -7.68 2.38
CA LYS A 54 25.29 -6.62 2.30
C LYS A 54 25.10 -5.53 3.36
N GLY A 55 23.97 -5.51 4.06
CA GLY A 55 23.65 -4.53 5.09
C GLY A 55 24.62 -4.65 6.27
N LYS A 56 25.11 -3.49 6.75
CA LYS A 56 26.12 -3.43 7.83
C LYS A 56 25.55 -3.02 9.19
N LYS A 57 24.37 -2.39 9.23
CA LYS A 57 23.75 -1.98 10.49
C LYS A 57 23.03 -3.14 11.14
N GLU A 58 23.14 -3.26 12.46
CA GLU A 58 22.33 -4.19 13.24
C GLU A 58 20.85 -3.97 12.99
N ILE A 59 20.13 -5.07 12.83
CA ILE A 59 18.73 -5.02 12.40
C ILE A 59 17.82 -4.43 13.47
N VAL A 60 17.97 -4.84 14.73
CA VAL A 60 17.02 -4.44 15.76
C VAL A 60 17.14 -2.94 16.04
N ILE A 61 18.30 -2.46 16.45
CA ILE A 61 18.52 -1.04 16.74
C ILE A 61 18.41 -0.19 15.48
N GLY A 62 19.01 -0.64 14.38
CA GLY A 62 18.99 0.09 13.12
C GLY A 62 17.60 0.19 12.46
N THR A 63 16.62 -0.62 12.90
CA THR A 63 15.20 -0.48 12.49
C THR A 63 14.43 0.39 13.46
N ILE A 64 14.70 0.28 14.75
CA ILE A 64 14.00 1.00 15.81
C ILE A 64 14.29 2.51 15.76
N GLU A 65 15.54 2.90 15.67
CA GLU A 65 15.93 4.31 15.62
C GLU A 65 15.21 5.09 14.52
N PRO A 66 15.21 4.65 13.26
CA PRO A 66 14.54 5.38 12.20
C PRO A 66 12.99 5.37 12.34
N ILE A 67 12.40 4.32 12.91
CA ILE A 67 10.95 4.26 13.14
C ILE A 67 10.51 5.33 14.14
N ILE A 68 11.30 5.56 15.19
CA ILE A 68 11.00 6.59 16.21
C ILE A 68 10.97 7.99 15.59
N GLU A 69 11.79 8.23 14.57
CA GLU A 69 11.90 9.51 13.86
C GLU A 69 10.89 9.64 12.71
N ALA A 70 10.20 8.55 12.33
CA ALA A 70 9.27 8.56 11.22
C ALA A 70 8.03 9.42 11.53
N VAL A 71 7.48 10.04 10.50
CA VAL A 71 6.25 10.82 10.62
C VAL A 71 5.09 9.89 11.00
N PRO A 72 4.30 10.19 12.04
CA PRO A 72 3.12 9.41 12.40
C PRO A 72 2.17 9.21 11.22
N GLY A 73 1.62 8.00 11.08
CA GLY A 73 0.78 7.61 9.95
C GLY A 73 1.55 7.13 8.72
N SER A 74 2.89 7.19 8.71
CA SER A 74 3.70 6.61 7.64
C SER A 74 3.58 5.10 7.61
N ILE A 75 3.69 4.53 6.41
CA ILE A 75 3.74 3.09 6.18
C ILE A 75 5.19 2.64 6.15
N PHE A 76 5.55 1.71 7.03
CA PHE A 76 6.90 1.14 7.05
C PHE A 76 7.07 0.15 5.89
N PHE A 77 7.75 0.57 4.84
CA PHE A 77 7.97 -0.24 3.65
C PHE A 77 9.36 -0.88 3.69
N ILE A 78 9.42 -2.21 3.83
CA ILE A 78 10.66 -2.97 3.87
C ILE A 78 10.84 -3.72 2.56
N ASP A 79 11.93 -3.43 1.85
CA ASP A 79 12.42 -4.24 0.75
C ASP A 79 13.48 -5.23 1.24
N ALA A 80 13.10 -6.50 1.33
CA ALA A 80 13.99 -7.62 1.65
C ALA A 80 14.27 -8.48 0.42
N GLY A 81 14.09 -7.94 -0.80
CA GLY A 81 14.34 -8.65 -2.04
C GLY A 81 13.46 -9.88 -2.26
N ALA A 82 12.21 -9.85 -1.81
CA ALA A 82 11.27 -10.96 -1.85
C ALA A 82 11.78 -12.23 -1.14
N ASN A 83 12.61 -12.05 -0.11
CA ASN A 83 13.17 -13.17 0.63
C ASN A 83 12.12 -13.94 1.43
N MET A 84 12.13 -15.26 1.30
CA MET A 84 11.19 -16.19 1.92
C MET A 84 11.85 -17.10 2.97
N THR A 85 13.10 -16.85 3.37
CA THR A 85 13.85 -17.75 4.26
C THR A 85 13.97 -17.25 5.69
N HIS A 86 13.92 -15.94 5.93
CA HIS A 86 14.01 -15.33 7.24
C HIS A 86 13.08 -14.12 7.37
N ASN A 87 12.72 -13.78 8.61
CA ASN A 87 11.82 -12.66 8.89
C ASN A 87 12.54 -11.31 8.75
N THR A 88 11.74 -10.24 8.68
CA THR A 88 12.20 -8.85 8.78
C THR A 88 11.59 -8.12 9.97
N ILE A 89 10.31 -8.37 10.25
CA ILE A 89 9.57 -7.82 11.39
C ILE A 89 9.17 -8.95 12.33
N GLY A 90 9.22 -8.68 13.63
CA GLY A 90 8.66 -9.49 14.71
C GLY A 90 8.13 -8.57 15.80
N SER A 91 7.68 -9.12 16.92
CA SER A 91 6.98 -8.44 18.02
C SER A 91 7.64 -7.15 18.49
N LEU A 92 8.98 -7.12 18.61
CA LEU A 92 9.69 -5.94 19.11
C LEU A 92 9.56 -4.75 18.13
N VAL A 93 9.79 -4.98 16.84
CA VAL A 93 9.66 -3.92 15.82
C VAL A 93 8.21 -3.48 15.71
N THR A 94 7.25 -4.42 15.80
CA THR A 94 5.82 -4.12 15.84
C THR A 94 5.47 -3.20 17.01
N ALA A 95 5.94 -3.49 18.22
CA ALA A 95 5.67 -2.67 19.40
C ALA A 95 6.20 -1.23 19.25
N VAL A 96 7.42 -1.08 18.71
CA VAL A 96 8.01 0.24 18.44
C VAL A 96 7.22 1.00 17.36
N ALA A 97 6.81 0.32 16.28
CA ALA A 97 6.02 0.92 15.21
C ALA A 97 4.66 1.43 15.72
N VAL A 98 4.00 0.65 16.59
CA VAL A 98 2.75 1.08 17.27
C VAL A 98 3.00 2.31 18.13
N GLN A 99 4.05 2.31 18.95
CA GLN A 99 4.40 3.45 19.82
C GLN A 99 4.70 4.71 19.00
N ALA A 100 5.39 4.56 17.86
CA ALA A 100 5.68 5.63 16.91
C ALA A 100 4.46 6.05 16.07
N ARG A 101 3.29 5.42 16.27
CA ARG A 101 2.05 5.69 15.56
C ARG A 101 2.18 5.51 14.04
N MET A 102 2.95 4.53 13.61
CA MET A 102 3.00 4.19 12.19
C MET A 102 1.65 3.67 11.71
N GLY A 103 1.29 3.94 10.46
CA GLY A 103 0.02 3.54 9.86
C GLY A 103 -0.06 2.04 9.54
N GLY A 104 1.08 1.35 9.50
CA GLY A 104 1.20 -0.07 9.20
C GLY A 104 2.55 -0.43 8.60
N ALA A 105 2.70 -1.68 8.17
CA ALA A 105 3.90 -2.17 7.51
C ALA A 105 3.59 -2.94 6.22
N ILE A 106 4.42 -2.73 5.20
CA ILE A 106 4.43 -3.49 3.97
C ILE A 106 5.83 -4.09 3.81
N VAL A 107 5.90 -5.42 3.66
CA VAL A 107 7.15 -6.15 3.63
C VAL A 107 7.28 -6.96 2.33
N ASN A 108 8.20 -6.54 1.48
CA ASN A 108 8.64 -7.32 0.33
C ASN A 108 9.58 -8.45 0.79
N GLY A 109 9.04 -9.39 1.54
CA GLY A 109 9.71 -10.48 2.23
C GLY A 109 8.79 -11.13 3.25
N CYS A 110 9.35 -11.79 4.28
CA CYS A 110 8.59 -12.48 5.32
C CYS A 110 8.65 -11.76 6.67
N VAL A 111 7.62 -12.01 7.47
CA VAL A 111 7.51 -11.60 8.88
C VAL A 111 7.39 -12.82 9.79
N ARG A 112 7.36 -12.60 11.10
CA ARG A 112 7.04 -13.60 12.12
C ARG A 112 6.23 -12.98 13.27
N ASP A 113 5.91 -13.76 14.30
CA ASP A 113 5.15 -13.32 15.48
C ASP A 113 3.76 -12.76 15.11
N VAL A 114 3.08 -13.42 14.17
CA VAL A 114 1.79 -13.00 13.61
C VAL A 114 0.74 -12.77 14.69
N GLN A 115 0.69 -13.65 15.71
CA GLN A 115 -0.24 -13.49 16.81
C GLN A 115 -0.03 -12.15 17.56
N GLY A 116 1.22 -11.84 17.94
CA GLY A 116 1.53 -10.57 18.60
C GLY A 116 1.24 -9.35 17.73
N THR A 117 1.42 -9.47 16.41
CA THR A 117 1.07 -8.42 15.45
C THR A 117 -0.45 -8.19 15.40
N ALA A 118 -1.23 -9.27 15.41
CA ALA A 118 -2.70 -9.21 15.44
C ALA A 118 -3.22 -8.64 16.77
N GLU A 119 -2.68 -9.09 17.91
CA GLU A 119 -3.03 -8.58 19.24
C GLU A 119 -2.72 -7.09 19.39
N ALA A 120 -1.63 -6.61 18.78
CA ALA A 120 -1.29 -5.19 18.71
C ALA A 120 -2.16 -4.40 17.73
N ASN A 121 -3.04 -5.07 16.98
CA ASN A 121 -3.85 -4.50 15.89
C ASN A 121 -2.99 -3.66 14.91
N PHE A 122 -1.73 -4.09 14.66
CA PHE A 122 -0.83 -3.38 13.77
C PHE A 122 -0.95 -3.93 12.35
N PRO A 123 -1.52 -3.15 11.41
CA PRO A 123 -1.71 -3.62 10.05
C PRO A 123 -0.38 -3.98 9.40
N THR A 124 -0.25 -5.24 8.98
CA THR A 124 0.99 -5.75 8.39
C THR A 124 0.67 -6.61 7.17
N TYR A 125 1.38 -6.33 6.09
CA TYR A 125 1.27 -7.02 4.81
C TYR A 125 2.63 -7.57 4.42
N SER A 126 2.71 -8.85 4.03
CA SER A 126 3.97 -9.49 3.66
C SER A 126 3.76 -10.58 2.60
N ARG A 127 4.87 -11.05 2.01
CA ARG A 127 4.84 -12.21 1.09
C ARG A 127 4.56 -13.52 1.82
N GLY A 128 4.77 -13.56 3.13
CA GLY A 128 4.54 -14.75 3.93
C GLY A 128 5.11 -14.63 5.34
N THR A 129 5.05 -15.77 6.05
CA THR A 129 5.54 -15.89 7.41
C THR A 129 6.59 -16.98 7.52
N VAL A 130 7.62 -16.76 8.37
CA VAL A 130 8.68 -17.72 8.64
C VAL A 130 9.06 -17.68 10.11
N VAL A 131 9.57 -18.78 10.63
CA VAL A 131 10.07 -18.84 12.02
C VAL A 131 11.51 -18.37 12.14
N GLN A 132 12.31 -18.47 11.07
CA GLN A 132 13.72 -18.18 11.10
C GLN A 132 14.02 -16.70 11.30
N SER A 133 14.90 -16.41 12.27
CA SER A 133 15.31 -15.05 12.56
C SER A 133 16.22 -14.47 11.48
N VAL A 134 16.09 -13.18 11.26
CA VAL A 134 16.95 -12.35 10.41
C VAL A 134 18.35 -12.18 10.98
N ARG A 135 18.56 -12.37 12.29
CA ARG A 135 19.83 -12.10 12.98
C ARG A 135 20.99 -12.89 12.39
N GLY A 136 22.09 -12.18 12.08
CA GLY A 136 23.30 -12.76 11.49
C GLY A 136 23.17 -13.16 10.01
N ARG A 137 22.03 -12.87 9.34
CA ARG A 137 21.80 -13.23 7.93
C ARG A 137 21.75 -12.03 7.01
N VAL A 138 21.14 -10.97 7.47
CA VAL A 138 21.06 -9.71 6.73
C VAL A 138 21.27 -8.53 7.69
N GLY A 139 21.55 -7.37 7.12
CA GLY A 139 21.61 -6.11 7.82
C GLY A 139 20.81 -5.04 7.07
N ILE A 140 20.68 -3.86 7.67
CA ILE A 140 20.09 -2.72 7.01
C ILE A 140 21.11 -2.14 6.04
N GLU A 141 20.71 -2.09 4.76
CA GLU A 141 21.52 -1.51 3.68
C GLU A 141 21.27 0.00 3.58
N THR A 142 19.99 0.39 3.51
CA THR A 142 19.59 1.80 3.46
C THR A 142 18.30 2.06 4.22
N ILE A 143 18.16 3.30 4.73
CA ILE A 143 16.94 3.85 5.32
C ILE A 143 16.54 5.09 4.54
N ASN A 144 15.25 5.26 4.33
CA ASN A 144 14.64 6.41 3.65
C ASN A 144 15.32 6.73 2.32
N LYS A 145 15.62 5.68 1.54
CA LYS A 145 16.15 5.72 0.18
C LYS A 145 15.25 4.90 -0.74
N PRO A 146 15.30 5.15 -2.06
CA PRO A 146 14.52 4.36 -3.00
C PRO A 146 14.76 2.86 -2.87
N VAL A 147 13.67 2.08 -2.94
CA VAL A 147 13.67 0.61 -2.90
C VAL A 147 12.90 0.06 -4.11
N LEU A 148 12.78 -1.27 -4.20
CA LEU A 148 12.06 -1.93 -5.29
C LEU A 148 10.87 -2.73 -4.76
N LEU A 149 9.77 -2.70 -5.51
CA LEU A 149 8.63 -3.62 -5.39
C LEU A 149 8.39 -4.27 -6.76
N ASP A 150 8.66 -5.56 -6.86
CA ASP A 150 8.51 -6.35 -8.11
C ASP A 150 9.13 -5.65 -9.33
N GLY A 151 10.35 -5.10 -9.15
CA GLY A 151 11.12 -4.42 -10.19
C GLY A 151 10.79 -2.94 -10.41
N LYS A 152 9.70 -2.45 -9.84
CA LYS A 152 9.31 -1.03 -9.89
C LYS A 152 9.89 -0.26 -8.70
N LYS A 153 10.30 0.98 -8.95
CA LYS A 153 10.90 1.86 -7.95
C LYS A 153 9.84 2.45 -7.02
N VAL A 154 10.11 2.39 -5.73
CA VAL A 154 9.34 3.04 -4.66
C VAL A 154 10.24 4.07 -3.99
N ASN A 155 9.84 5.34 -4.01
CA ASN A 155 10.60 6.41 -3.37
C ASN A 155 10.04 6.69 -1.96
N PRO A 156 10.89 7.13 -1.02
CA PRO A 156 10.41 7.67 0.24
C PRO A 156 9.35 8.77 0.01
N GLY A 157 8.26 8.70 0.74
CA GLY A 157 7.16 9.65 0.61
C GLY A 157 6.13 9.33 -0.49
N ASP A 158 6.37 8.38 -1.39
CA ASP A 158 5.32 7.85 -2.27
C ASP A 158 4.15 7.33 -1.43
N ILE A 159 2.96 7.28 -1.99
CA ILE A 159 1.79 6.80 -1.26
C ILE A 159 1.61 5.30 -1.51
N ALA A 160 1.60 4.54 -0.43
CA ALA A 160 1.24 3.12 -0.46
C ALA A 160 -0.17 2.92 0.08
N ALA A 161 -0.89 2.00 -0.55
CA ALA A 161 -2.13 1.44 -0.03
C ALA A 161 -2.08 -0.09 -0.08
N ALA A 162 -2.71 -0.75 0.89
CA ALA A 162 -2.82 -2.19 0.95
C ALA A 162 -4.17 -2.63 1.50
N ASP A 163 -4.71 -3.68 0.91
CA ASP A 163 -5.93 -4.36 1.35
C ASP A 163 -5.86 -5.86 1.03
N ILE A 164 -6.98 -6.56 1.09
CA ILE A 164 -7.06 -8.00 0.81
C ILE A 164 -6.54 -8.38 -0.59
N ASN A 165 -6.59 -7.46 -1.57
CA ASN A 165 -6.15 -7.70 -2.95
C ASN A 165 -4.62 -7.65 -3.09
N GLY A 166 -3.92 -6.93 -2.21
CA GLY A 166 -2.47 -6.79 -2.23
C GLY A 166 -1.99 -5.40 -1.85
N VAL A 167 -1.03 -4.88 -2.60
CA VAL A 167 -0.37 -3.58 -2.35
C VAL A 167 -0.24 -2.80 -3.65
N ILE A 168 -0.46 -1.49 -3.58
CA ILE A 168 -0.16 -0.52 -4.64
C ILE A 168 0.63 0.67 -4.07
N VAL A 169 1.57 1.20 -4.86
CA VAL A 169 2.37 2.39 -4.50
C VAL A 169 2.45 3.33 -5.70
N PHE A 170 2.16 4.59 -5.48
CA PHE A 170 2.15 5.63 -6.52
C PHE A 170 2.75 6.96 -6.03
N PRO A 171 3.20 7.86 -6.93
CA PRO A 171 3.82 9.12 -6.54
C PRO A 171 2.88 10.02 -5.73
N ALA A 172 3.38 10.56 -4.61
CA ALA A 172 2.60 11.47 -3.75
C ALA A 172 2.08 12.71 -4.51
N ALA A 173 2.84 13.21 -5.48
CA ALA A 173 2.44 14.36 -6.30
C ALA A 173 1.16 14.11 -7.11
N ARG A 174 0.85 12.85 -7.43
CA ARG A 174 -0.32 12.43 -8.19
C ARG A 174 -1.48 11.94 -7.31
N ALA A 175 -1.30 11.88 -5.98
CA ALA A 175 -2.26 11.27 -5.06
C ALA A 175 -3.66 11.90 -5.13
N VAL A 176 -3.75 13.24 -5.16
CA VAL A 176 -5.05 13.95 -5.15
C VAL A 176 -5.90 13.58 -6.36
N GLU A 177 -5.29 13.55 -7.55
CA GLU A 177 -6.01 13.21 -8.78
C GLU A 177 -6.39 11.72 -8.84
N ILE A 178 -5.49 10.82 -8.37
CA ILE A 178 -5.76 9.38 -8.29
C ILE A 178 -6.97 9.11 -7.39
N PHE A 179 -6.99 9.64 -6.16
CA PHE A 179 -8.13 9.45 -5.26
C PHE A 179 -9.42 10.04 -5.83
N ARG A 180 -9.33 11.22 -6.46
CA ARG A 180 -10.50 11.85 -7.11
C ARG A 180 -11.05 11.00 -8.25
N ALA A 181 -10.18 10.48 -9.11
CA ALA A 181 -10.56 9.59 -10.20
C ALA A 181 -11.19 8.29 -9.68
N ALA A 182 -10.56 7.63 -8.69
CA ALA A 182 -11.07 6.41 -8.08
C ALA A 182 -12.48 6.60 -7.47
N HIS A 183 -12.69 7.66 -6.69
CA HIS A 183 -14.02 7.94 -6.11
C HIS A 183 -15.08 8.20 -7.15
N ARG A 184 -14.75 8.86 -8.26
CA ARG A 184 -15.69 9.08 -9.38
C ARG A 184 -16.05 7.76 -10.05
N ALA A 185 -15.05 6.91 -10.34
CA ALA A 185 -15.25 5.61 -10.95
C ALA A 185 -16.17 4.73 -10.11
N VAL A 186 -15.89 4.60 -8.81
CA VAL A 186 -16.71 3.82 -7.86
C VAL A 186 -18.14 4.38 -7.78
N ALA A 187 -18.32 5.70 -7.80
CA ALA A 187 -19.66 6.29 -7.78
C ALA A 187 -20.46 5.97 -9.06
N LEU A 188 -19.78 5.95 -10.21
CA LEU A 188 -20.38 5.59 -11.50
C LEU A 188 -20.74 4.11 -11.54
N GLU A 189 -19.83 3.24 -11.12
CA GLU A 189 -20.04 1.80 -11.04
C GLU A 189 -21.22 1.43 -10.13
N LYS A 190 -21.31 2.05 -8.96
CA LYS A 190 -22.44 1.85 -8.04
C LYS A 190 -23.78 2.20 -8.68
N LYS A 191 -23.86 3.28 -9.45
CA LYS A 191 -25.07 3.66 -10.19
C LYS A 191 -25.42 2.60 -11.24
N LEU A 192 -24.42 2.11 -11.98
CA LEU A 192 -24.63 1.07 -12.99
C LEU A 192 -25.14 -0.23 -12.37
N ILE A 193 -24.51 -0.68 -11.28
CA ILE A 193 -24.93 -1.87 -10.53
C ILE A 193 -26.37 -1.71 -10.02
N GLN A 194 -26.72 -0.54 -9.48
CA GLN A 194 -28.10 -0.28 -9.04
C GLN A 194 -29.10 -0.40 -10.17
N GLN A 195 -28.84 0.17 -11.35
CA GLN A 195 -29.73 0.07 -12.52
C GLN A 195 -29.93 -1.39 -12.96
N ILE A 196 -28.83 -2.16 -13.02
CA ILE A 196 -28.86 -3.58 -13.37
C ILE A 196 -29.68 -4.37 -12.34
N THR A 197 -29.47 -4.13 -11.06
CA THR A 197 -30.19 -4.79 -9.95
C THR A 197 -31.70 -4.51 -10.00
N HIS A 198 -32.10 -3.34 -10.54
CA HIS A 198 -33.49 -2.99 -10.74
C HIS A 198 -34.06 -3.46 -12.11
N GLY A 199 -33.36 -4.33 -12.83
CA GLY A 199 -33.85 -4.99 -14.05
C GLY A 199 -33.54 -4.21 -15.34
N ALA A 200 -32.67 -3.21 -15.31
CA ALA A 200 -32.21 -2.56 -16.53
C ALA A 200 -31.37 -3.52 -17.39
N ASP A 201 -31.49 -3.41 -18.70
CA ASP A 201 -30.60 -4.09 -19.63
C ASP A 201 -29.17 -3.59 -19.45
N LEU A 202 -28.25 -4.50 -19.16
CA LEU A 202 -26.83 -4.18 -18.87
C LEU A 202 -26.20 -3.40 -20.02
N ILE A 203 -26.43 -3.82 -21.27
CA ILE A 203 -25.76 -3.21 -22.42
C ILE A 203 -26.33 -1.80 -22.65
N ALA A 204 -27.66 -1.64 -22.52
CA ALA A 204 -28.33 -0.34 -22.67
C ALA A 204 -27.88 0.62 -21.53
N ALA A 205 -27.84 0.16 -20.29
CA ALA A 205 -27.40 0.95 -19.15
C ALA A 205 -25.92 1.38 -19.28
N HIS A 206 -25.04 0.48 -19.64
CA HIS A 206 -23.62 0.76 -19.87
C HIS A 206 -23.41 1.81 -20.99
N LYS A 207 -24.08 1.64 -22.13
CA LYS A 207 -24.02 2.60 -23.24
C LYS A 207 -24.62 3.97 -22.87
N ALA A 208 -25.76 4.00 -22.15
CA ALA A 208 -26.39 5.24 -21.73
C ALA A 208 -25.52 6.06 -20.77
N MET A 209 -24.74 5.40 -19.92
CA MET A 209 -23.83 6.05 -18.99
C MET A 209 -22.50 6.45 -19.63
N LYS A 210 -22.23 6.05 -20.87
CA LYS A 210 -20.95 6.24 -21.55
C LYS A 210 -19.78 5.84 -20.65
N TYR A 211 -19.89 4.68 -19.97
CA TYR A 211 -19.00 4.27 -18.91
C TYR A 211 -17.53 4.35 -19.32
N ASP A 212 -17.17 3.78 -20.47
CA ASP A 212 -15.80 3.76 -20.97
C ASP A 212 -15.28 5.17 -21.39
N GLU A 213 -16.17 6.02 -21.91
CA GLU A 213 -15.85 7.41 -22.25
C GLU A 213 -15.73 8.27 -20.99
N SER A 214 -16.67 8.12 -20.04
CA SER A 214 -16.68 8.85 -18.78
C SER A 214 -15.45 8.54 -17.92
N MET A 215 -14.91 7.34 -18.02
CA MET A 215 -13.64 6.98 -17.39
C MET A 215 -12.44 7.70 -18.04
N LYS A 216 -12.51 8.02 -19.35
CA LYS A 216 -11.43 8.72 -20.09
C LYS A 216 -11.60 10.24 -20.09
N ASP A 217 -12.81 10.76 -20.34
CA ASP A 217 -13.06 12.20 -20.51
C ASP A 217 -12.97 13.00 -19.19
N GLN A 218 -13.26 12.37 -18.06
CA GLN A 218 -13.13 13.03 -16.74
C GLN A 218 -11.70 13.33 -16.33
N LEU A 219 -10.73 12.91 -17.14
CA LEU A 219 -9.31 13.13 -16.93
C LEU A 219 -8.79 14.37 -17.69
N SER A 220 -9.55 14.84 -18.69
CA SER A 220 -9.17 15.98 -19.54
C SER A 220 -9.69 17.33 -19.06
N ASP A 221 -10.53 17.39 -18.03
CA ASP A 221 -11.08 18.63 -17.52
C ASP A 221 -10.11 19.34 -16.57
N GLU A 222 -9.06 19.93 -17.16
CA GLU A 222 -8.10 20.83 -16.48
C GLU A 222 -8.71 22.22 -16.17
N SER A 223 -10.00 22.41 -16.33
CA SER A 223 -10.67 23.68 -16.09
C SER A 223 -11.36 23.75 -14.74
N ILE A 224 -10.63 23.73 -13.63
CA ILE A 224 -11.04 24.40 -12.39
C ILE A 224 -9.78 24.92 -11.69
N THR A 225 -9.20 26.00 -12.20
CA THR A 225 -8.53 27.01 -11.41
C THR A 225 -9.60 27.95 -10.87
N GLY A 226 -9.75 27.94 -9.55
CA GLY A 226 -10.67 28.81 -8.83
C GLY A 226 -10.49 28.53 -7.35
#